data_a4da00cbbdb9224e7c1dae4adab240f3
#
_entry.id   a4da00cbbdb9224e7c1dae4adab240f3
#
_cell.length_a   1.000
_cell.length_b   1.000
_cell.length_c   1.000
_cell.angle_alpha   90.00
_cell.angle_beta   90.00
_cell.angle_gamma   90.00
#
_symmetry.space_group_name_H-M   'P 1'
#
loop_
_entity.id
_entity.type
_entity.pdbx_description
1 polymer ?
#
loop_
_entity_poly.entity_id
_entity_poly.type
_entity_poly.pdbx_seq_one_letter_code
_entity_poly.pdbx_strand_id
1 'polypeptide(L)'
;MAAAGIKATGNVTSALIGRYRPTGTPRLGSREDRAEAYRRLMDASTRAFGYAYQFAHLRREAKRAADKVLLGQVHQLWEISSDLISALHGVRLCGSVPVIAAAETLVEATSDLDLNEKNAARFQRKAEAVVTAQEAFLDVCREDLAYTVRWYQVLRRRKERRFLREKAGR
;
A
#
# COMPACT_ATOMS: atom_id res chain seq x y z
N MET A 1 3.17 23.89 -16.87
CA MET A 1 1.92 23.12 -17.14
C MET A 1 1.96 21.64 -16.70
N ALA A 2 3.13 21.03 -16.48
CA ALA A 2 3.24 19.62 -16.05
C ALA A 2 2.74 19.34 -14.61
N ALA A 3 2.75 20.32 -13.71
CA ALA A 3 2.34 20.14 -12.31
C ALA A 3 0.82 19.90 -12.11
N ALA A 4 -0.01 20.30 -13.07
CA ALA A 4 -1.46 20.10 -13.00
C ALA A 4 -1.87 18.64 -13.29
N GLY A 5 -1.09 17.91 -14.11
CA GLY A 5 -1.39 16.54 -14.49
C GLY A 5 -1.20 15.53 -13.33
N ILE A 6 -0.23 15.78 -12.45
CA ILE A 6 0.09 14.87 -11.32
C ILE A 6 -0.93 15.00 -10.18
N LYS A 7 -1.47 16.20 -9.94
CA LYS A 7 -2.59 16.39 -9.01
C LYS A 7 -3.89 15.74 -9.49
N ALA A 8 -4.10 15.69 -10.81
CA ALA A 8 -5.28 15.04 -11.38
C ALA A 8 -5.29 13.52 -11.16
N THR A 9 -4.13 12.86 -11.23
CA THR A 9 -4.01 11.42 -10.96
C THR A 9 -4.32 11.08 -9.50
N GLY A 10 -3.83 11.86 -8.54
CA GLY A 10 -4.16 11.70 -7.12
C GLY A 10 -5.66 11.86 -6.82
N ASN A 11 -6.31 12.85 -7.44
CA ASN A 11 -7.73 13.10 -7.25
C ASN A 11 -8.62 12.02 -7.90
N VAL A 12 -8.23 11.46 -9.04
CA VAL A 12 -8.95 10.35 -9.70
C VAL A 12 -8.85 9.08 -8.86
N THR A 13 -7.68 8.81 -8.27
CA THR A 13 -7.47 7.65 -7.39
C THR A 13 -8.36 7.77 -6.14
N SER A 14 -8.40 8.93 -5.49
CA SER A 14 -9.24 9.18 -4.31
C SER A 14 -10.75 9.08 -4.61
N ALA A 15 -11.19 9.55 -5.79
CA ALA A 15 -12.59 9.47 -6.22
C ALA A 15 -13.03 8.02 -6.54
N LEU A 16 -12.13 7.18 -7.05
CA LEU A 16 -12.40 5.76 -7.31
C LEU A 16 -12.41 4.94 -6.03
N ILE A 17 -11.57 5.28 -5.04
CA ILE A 17 -11.52 4.62 -3.73
C ILE A 17 -12.84 4.81 -2.97
N GLY A 18 -13.47 6.00 -3.06
CA GLY A 18 -14.67 6.32 -2.30
C GLY A 18 -15.99 5.73 -2.82
N ARG A 19 -16.04 5.26 -4.07
CA ARG A 19 -17.31 4.89 -4.73
C ARG A 19 -17.77 3.45 -4.59
N TYR A 20 -16.92 2.53 -4.17
CA TYR A 20 -17.28 1.11 -4.10
C TYR A 20 -17.06 0.54 -2.70
N ARG A 21 -18.10 0.56 -1.88
CA ARG A 21 -18.17 -0.23 -0.64
C ARG A 21 -19.10 -1.42 -0.89
N PRO A 22 -18.58 -2.64 -1.07
CA PRO A 22 -19.42 -3.82 -1.13
C PRO A 22 -19.99 -4.08 0.27
N THR A 23 -21.28 -3.77 0.47
CA THR A 23 -22.01 -4.13 1.67
C THR A 23 -22.50 -5.58 1.52
N GLY A 24 -21.95 -6.48 2.33
CA GLY A 24 -22.59 -7.77 2.59
C GLY A 24 -22.44 -8.87 1.53
N THR A 25 -21.49 -8.77 0.59
CA THR A 25 -21.23 -9.85 -0.37
C THR A 25 -20.54 -11.05 0.29
N PRO A 26 -20.96 -12.30 -0.05
CA PRO A 26 -20.24 -13.49 0.38
C PRO A 26 -18.79 -13.42 -0.13
N ARG A 27 -17.83 -13.83 0.70
CA ARG A 27 -16.42 -13.87 0.32
C ARG A 27 -16.25 -14.70 -0.93
N LEU A 28 -15.70 -14.10 -1.99
CA LEU A 28 -15.36 -14.78 -3.22
C LEU A 28 -13.92 -15.31 -3.12
N GLY A 29 -13.71 -16.52 -3.62
CA GLY A 29 -12.39 -17.13 -3.73
C GLY A 29 -11.98 -18.02 -2.54
N SER A 30 -11.05 -18.90 -2.83
CA SER A 30 -10.39 -19.76 -1.86
C SER A 30 -9.50 -18.95 -0.91
N ARG A 31 -8.94 -19.62 0.10
CA ARG A 31 -7.94 -19.00 0.98
C ARG A 31 -6.68 -18.61 0.21
N GLU A 32 -6.30 -19.44 -0.74
CA GLU A 32 -5.15 -19.24 -1.61
C GLU A 32 -5.35 -18.03 -2.52
N ASP A 33 -6.54 -17.88 -3.11
CA ASP A 33 -6.90 -16.72 -3.95
C ASP A 33 -6.82 -15.42 -3.14
N ARG A 34 -7.31 -15.43 -1.89
CA ARG A 34 -7.21 -14.27 -1.00
C ARG A 34 -5.76 -13.94 -0.66
N ALA A 35 -4.98 -14.95 -0.29
CA ALA A 35 -3.56 -14.77 0.04
C ALA A 35 -2.78 -14.19 -1.15
N GLU A 36 -3.08 -14.64 -2.36
CA GLU A 36 -2.47 -14.12 -3.59
C GLU A 36 -2.88 -12.66 -3.85
N ALA A 37 -4.16 -12.31 -3.68
CA ALA A 37 -4.62 -10.93 -3.83
C ALA A 37 -3.95 -9.99 -2.81
N TYR A 38 -3.79 -10.44 -1.57
CA TYR A 38 -3.12 -9.65 -0.52
C TYR A 38 -1.63 -9.48 -0.80
N ARG A 39 -0.96 -10.56 -1.23
CA ARG A 39 0.44 -10.51 -1.64
C ARG A 39 0.63 -9.53 -2.81
N ARG A 40 -0.23 -9.62 -3.82
CA ARG A 40 -0.18 -8.74 -5.00
C ARG A 40 -0.32 -7.27 -4.64
N LEU A 41 -1.20 -6.92 -3.70
CA LEU A 41 -1.33 -5.53 -3.24
C LEU A 41 -0.09 -5.06 -2.49
N MET A 42 0.48 -5.91 -1.61
CA MET A 42 1.73 -5.60 -0.93
C MET A 42 2.88 -5.36 -1.91
N ASP A 43 3.02 -6.23 -2.91
CA ASP A 43 4.06 -6.10 -3.94
C ASP A 43 3.89 -4.81 -4.75
N ALA A 44 2.66 -4.47 -5.15
CA ALA A 44 2.35 -3.25 -5.88
C ALA A 44 2.63 -2.00 -5.04
N SER A 45 2.21 -1.99 -3.77
CA SER A 45 2.49 -0.90 -2.82
C SER A 45 3.99 -0.72 -2.58
N THR A 46 4.73 -1.81 -2.40
CA THR A 46 6.18 -1.78 -2.19
C THR A 46 6.92 -1.22 -3.41
N ARG A 47 6.50 -1.62 -4.63
CA ARG A 47 7.05 -1.06 -5.88
C ARG A 47 6.76 0.43 -6.01
N ALA A 48 5.52 0.84 -5.74
CA ALA A 48 5.13 2.25 -5.79
C ALA A 48 5.90 3.10 -4.78
N PHE A 49 6.03 2.60 -3.55
CA PHE A 49 6.81 3.24 -2.49
C PHE A 49 8.30 3.36 -2.86
N GLY A 50 8.91 2.26 -3.30
CA GLY A 50 10.32 2.23 -3.71
C GLY A 50 10.61 3.20 -4.85
N TYR A 51 9.73 3.25 -5.85
CA TYR A 51 9.82 4.19 -6.95
C TYR A 51 9.73 5.65 -6.47
N ALA A 52 8.74 5.97 -5.64
CA ALA A 52 8.57 7.30 -5.09
C ALA A 52 9.78 7.75 -4.26
N TYR A 53 10.34 6.84 -3.46
CA TYR A 53 11.52 7.10 -2.63
C TYR A 53 12.76 7.39 -3.47
N GLN A 54 13.05 6.54 -4.45
CA GLN A 54 14.18 6.71 -5.38
C GLN A 54 14.05 8.02 -6.16
N PHE A 55 12.85 8.30 -6.66
CA PHE A 55 12.59 9.51 -7.43
C PHE A 55 12.77 10.77 -6.59
N ALA A 56 12.25 10.80 -5.37
CA ALA A 56 12.44 11.92 -4.45
C ALA A 56 13.91 12.14 -4.08
N HIS A 57 14.71 11.08 -4.01
CA HIS A 57 16.16 11.16 -3.78
C HIS A 57 16.87 11.75 -4.98
N LEU A 58 16.66 11.19 -6.18
CA LEU A 58 17.27 11.67 -7.42
C LEU A 58 16.96 13.15 -7.69
N ARG A 59 15.72 13.58 -7.42
CA ARG A 59 15.31 14.96 -7.62
C ARG A 59 16.03 15.95 -6.68
N ARG A 60 16.32 15.56 -5.45
CA ARG A 60 17.08 16.40 -4.51
C ARG A 60 18.53 16.58 -4.97
N GLU A 61 19.12 15.55 -5.56
CA GLU A 61 20.51 15.58 -6.03
C GLU A 61 20.67 16.28 -7.39
N ALA A 62 19.75 16.03 -8.31
CA ALA A 62 19.91 16.37 -9.74
C ALA A 62 19.16 17.61 -10.24
N LYS A 63 18.65 18.47 -9.36
CA LYS A 63 17.88 19.72 -9.56
C LYS A 63 17.34 20.04 -10.97
N ARG A 64 18.14 20.01 -12.04
CA ARG A 64 17.76 20.36 -13.42
C ARG A 64 17.64 19.18 -14.38
N ALA A 65 18.28 18.06 -14.10
CA ALA A 65 18.20 16.85 -14.94
C ALA A 65 16.90 16.06 -14.64
N ALA A 66 16.32 16.26 -13.45
CA ALA A 66 15.12 15.55 -13.00
C ALA A 66 13.90 15.77 -13.91
N ASP A 67 13.72 16.98 -14.47
CA ASP A 67 12.55 17.29 -15.31
C ASP A 67 12.55 16.51 -16.64
N LYS A 68 13.74 16.25 -17.23
CA LYS A 68 13.86 15.43 -18.45
C LYS A 68 13.64 13.95 -18.14
N VAL A 69 14.15 13.48 -17.01
CA VAL A 69 13.96 12.10 -16.55
C VAL A 69 12.49 11.83 -16.21
N LEU A 70 11.79 12.82 -15.63
CA LEU A 70 10.35 12.75 -15.34
C LEU A 70 9.51 12.47 -16.59
N LEU A 71 9.76 13.19 -17.68
CA LEU A 71 9.00 13.01 -18.91
C LEU A 71 9.21 11.61 -19.51
N GLY A 72 10.41 11.04 -19.38
CA GLY A 72 10.69 9.66 -19.81
C GLY A 72 10.07 8.58 -18.92
N GLN A 73 9.68 8.93 -17.70
CA GLN A 73 9.17 7.96 -16.71
C GLN A 73 7.66 8.05 -16.46
N VAL A 74 6.94 8.93 -17.18
CA VAL A 74 5.47 9.06 -17.05
C VAL A 74 4.76 7.72 -17.30
N HIS A 75 5.24 6.96 -18.28
CA HIS A 75 4.68 5.65 -18.62
C HIS A 75 4.84 4.67 -17.44
N GLN A 76 6.01 4.61 -16.84
CA GLN A 76 6.29 3.76 -15.68
C GLN A 76 5.45 4.16 -14.45
N LEU A 77 5.24 5.45 -14.22
CA LEU A 77 4.33 5.94 -13.18
C LEU A 77 2.89 5.48 -13.41
N TRP A 78 2.45 5.53 -14.66
CA TRP A 78 1.12 5.07 -15.03
C TRP A 78 0.96 3.56 -14.79
N GLU A 79 1.93 2.75 -15.18
CA GLU A 79 1.93 1.31 -14.96
C GLU A 79 1.88 0.98 -13.46
N ILE A 80 2.74 1.60 -12.65
CA ILE A 80 2.79 1.39 -11.20
C ILE A 80 1.44 1.77 -10.55
N SER A 81 0.86 2.89 -10.96
CA SER A 81 -0.44 3.34 -10.43
C SER A 81 -1.58 2.41 -10.85
N SER A 82 -1.57 1.94 -12.10
CA SER A 82 -2.55 0.99 -12.63
C SER A 82 -2.47 -0.36 -11.92
N ASP A 83 -1.25 -0.85 -11.67
CA ASP A 83 -1.01 -2.08 -10.92
C ASP A 83 -1.54 -1.97 -9.48
N LEU A 84 -1.29 -0.85 -8.81
CA LEU A 84 -1.75 -0.62 -7.44
C LEU A 84 -3.30 -0.62 -7.36
N ILE A 85 -3.96 0.05 -8.29
CA ILE A 85 -5.43 0.08 -8.37
C ILE A 85 -5.98 -1.32 -8.71
N SER A 86 -5.38 -2.01 -9.67
CA SER A 86 -5.78 -3.37 -10.05
C SER A 86 -5.67 -4.33 -8.88
N ALA A 87 -4.57 -4.24 -8.12
CA ALA A 87 -4.36 -5.07 -6.93
C ALA A 87 -5.38 -4.76 -5.82
N LEU A 88 -5.73 -3.48 -5.61
CA LEU A 88 -6.79 -3.09 -4.68
C LEU A 88 -8.14 -3.70 -5.08
N HIS A 89 -8.49 -3.68 -6.37
CA HIS A 89 -9.72 -4.29 -6.85
C HIS A 89 -9.73 -5.80 -6.60
N GLY A 90 -8.59 -6.49 -6.73
CA GLY A 90 -8.46 -7.90 -6.35
C GLY A 90 -8.80 -8.13 -4.88
N VAL A 91 -8.28 -7.29 -3.98
CA VAL A 91 -8.60 -7.36 -2.55
C VAL A 91 -10.08 -7.07 -2.28
N ARG A 92 -10.67 -6.09 -2.96
CA ARG A 92 -12.11 -5.75 -2.81
C ARG A 92 -13.03 -6.88 -3.22
N LEU A 93 -12.62 -7.72 -4.18
CA LEU A 93 -13.41 -8.86 -4.64
C LEU A 93 -13.44 -10.01 -3.63
N CYS A 94 -12.32 -10.26 -2.94
CA CYS A 94 -12.18 -11.48 -2.13
C CYS A 94 -11.92 -11.22 -0.62
N GLY A 95 -11.55 -9.99 -0.23
CA GLY A 95 -11.20 -9.64 1.14
C GLY A 95 -12.41 -9.46 2.06
N SER A 96 -12.19 -9.61 3.36
CA SER A 96 -13.14 -9.21 4.38
C SER A 96 -13.17 -7.68 4.55
N VAL A 97 -14.25 -7.16 5.15
CA VAL A 97 -14.42 -5.71 5.36
C VAL A 97 -13.22 -5.07 6.06
N PRO A 98 -12.63 -5.64 7.14
CA PRO A 98 -11.44 -5.09 7.76
C PRO A 98 -10.23 -5.05 6.83
N VAL A 99 -10.03 -6.10 6.02
CA VAL A 99 -8.91 -6.16 5.05
C VAL A 99 -9.10 -5.13 3.95
N ILE A 100 -10.32 -4.95 3.45
CA ILE A 100 -10.62 -3.94 2.43
C ILE A 100 -10.32 -2.54 2.98
N ALA A 101 -10.76 -2.23 4.21
CA ALA A 101 -10.50 -0.94 4.83
C ALA A 101 -8.98 -0.68 5.01
N ALA A 102 -8.23 -1.68 5.48
CA ALA A 102 -6.77 -1.58 5.61
C ALA A 102 -6.07 -1.43 4.25
N ALA A 103 -6.57 -2.13 3.21
CA ALA A 103 -6.07 -2.01 1.84
C ALA A 103 -6.30 -0.60 1.26
N GLU A 104 -7.48 -0.02 1.50
CA GLU A 104 -7.80 1.34 1.07
C GLU A 104 -6.89 2.37 1.76
N THR A 105 -6.68 2.23 3.07
CA THR A 105 -5.73 3.08 3.83
C THR A 105 -4.30 2.95 3.29
N LEU A 106 -3.86 1.75 2.95
CA LEU A 106 -2.54 1.52 2.36
C LEU A 106 -2.39 2.20 1.00
N VAL A 107 -3.40 2.05 0.13
CA VAL A 107 -3.38 2.67 -1.21
C VAL A 107 -3.45 4.20 -1.10
N GLU A 108 -4.25 4.73 -0.18
CA GLU A 108 -4.32 6.17 0.10
C GLU A 108 -2.97 6.72 0.57
N ALA A 109 -2.35 6.09 1.58
CA ALA A 109 -1.03 6.49 2.07
C ALA A 109 0.04 6.44 0.97
N THR A 110 0.02 5.39 0.13
CA THR A 110 0.95 5.24 -1.00
C THR A 110 0.73 6.30 -2.07
N SER A 111 -0.53 6.65 -2.37
CA SER A 111 -0.90 7.68 -3.35
C SER A 111 -0.63 9.10 -2.87
N ASP A 112 -0.59 9.33 -1.56
CA ASP A 112 -0.29 10.64 -0.95
C ASP A 112 1.22 10.99 -1.00
N LEU A 113 2.07 10.04 -1.43
CA LEU A 113 3.49 10.31 -1.66
C LEU A 113 3.65 11.27 -2.84
N ASP A 114 3.92 12.55 -2.52
CA ASP A 114 4.14 13.57 -3.53
C ASP A 114 5.58 13.51 -4.04
N LEU A 115 5.73 13.10 -5.30
CA LEU A 115 7.03 13.06 -6.00
C LEU A 115 7.67 14.45 -6.14
N ASN A 116 6.88 15.52 -5.96
CA ASN A 116 7.33 16.90 -6.03
C ASN A 116 7.62 17.53 -4.66
N GLU A 117 7.47 16.77 -3.57
CA GLU A 117 7.68 17.29 -2.22
C GLU A 117 9.15 17.72 -2.02
N LYS A 118 9.32 19.01 -1.83
CA LYS A 118 10.65 19.62 -1.63
C LYS A 118 11.14 19.46 -0.19
N ASN A 119 10.21 19.35 0.76
CA ASN A 119 10.53 19.23 2.17
C ASN A 119 10.82 17.77 2.53
N ALA A 120 12.11 17.47 2.79
CA ALA A 120 12.55 16.12 3.13
C ALA A 120 11.87 15.55 4.38
N ALA A 121 11.66 16.37 5.41
CA ALA A 121 11.00 15.94 6.65
C ALA A 121 9.51 15.63 6.43
N ARG A 122 8.84 16.36 5.53
CA ARG A 122 7.46 16.08 5.17
C ARG A 122 7.35 14.82 4.33
N PHE A 123 8.25 14.63 3.37
CA PHE A 123 8.32 13.38 2.61
C PHE A 123 8.57 12.18 3.51
N GLN A 124 9.51 12.29 4.46
CA GLN A 124 9.84 11.22 5.40
C GLN A 124 8.62 10.81 6.24
N ARG A 125 7.87 11.77 6.78
CA ARG A 125 6.64 11.47 7.55
C ARG A 125 5.59 10.72 6.72
N LYS A 126 5.43 11.09 5.44
CA LYS A 126 4.53 10.37 4.52
C LYS A 126 5.04 8.96 4.22
N ALA A 127 6.36 8.80 4.06
CA ALA A 127 6.99 7.50 3.87
C ALA A 127 6.77 6.58 5.09
N GLU A 128 6.90 7.12 6.31
CA GLU A 128 6.61 6.39 7.55
C GLU A 128 5.12 5.99 7.64
N ALA A 129 4.21 6.85 7.20
CA ALA A 129 2.78 6.52 7.14
C ALA A 129 2.50 5.33 6.20
N VAL A 130 3.19 5.23 5.06
CA VAL A 130 3.07 4.06 4.17
C VAL A 130 3.54 2.79 4.88
N VAL A 131 4.70 2.82 5.55
CA VAL A 131 5.23 1.66 6.28
C VAL A 131 4.24 1.22 7.37
N THR A 132 3.70 2.16 8.14
CA THR A 132 2.69 1.88 9.16
C THR A 132 1.42 1.26 8.56
N ALA A 133 0.96 1.76 7.42
CA ALA A 133 -0.20 1.21 6.72
C ALA A 133 0.08 -0.20 6.16
N GLN A 134 1.30 -0.48 5.68
CA GLN A 134 1.71 -1.82 5.26
C GLN A 134 1.69 -2.81 6.43
N GLU A 135 2.22 -2.43 7.59
CA GLU A 135 2.21 -3.28 8.79
C GLU A 135 0.77 -3.57 9.25
N ALA A 136 -0.08 -2.55 9.30
CA ALA A 136 -1.49 -2.70 9.67
C ALA A 136 -2.26 -3.61 8.69
N PHE A 137 -2.04 -3.44 7.38
CA PHE A 137 -2.63 -4.30 6.37
C PHE A 137 -2.20 -5.76 6.52
N LEU A 138 -0.91 -6.02 6.74
CA LEU A 138 -0.39 -7.38 6.97
C LEU A 138 -1.02 -8.04 8.19
N ASP A 139 -1.21 -7.30 9.29
CA ASP A 139 -1.79 -7.86 10.51
C ASP A 139 -3.25 -8.25 10.29
N VAL A 140 -4.04 -7.41 9.64
CA VAL A 140 -5.44 -7.73 9.29
C VAL A 140 -5.52 -8.89 8.30
N CYS A 141 -4.60 -8.98 7.33
CA CYS A 141 -4.54 -10.12 6.40
C CYS A 141 -4.25 -11.43 7.12
N ARG A 142 -3.34 -11.43 8.11
CA ARG A 142 -3.04 -12.62 8.92
C ARG A 142 -4.26 -13.09 9.71
N GLU A 143 -5.05 -12.17 10.23
CA GLU A 143 -6.31 -12.49 10.93
C GLU A 143 -7.35 -13.04 9.96
N ASP A 144 -7.53 -12.42 8.78
CA ASP A 144 -8.52 -12.84 7.78
C ASP A 144 -8.20 -14.21 7.17
N LEU A 145 -6.96 -14.47 6.87
CA LEU A 145 -6.52 -15.76 6.35
C LEU A 145 -6.65 -16.87 7.40
N ALA A 146 -7.16 -16.52 8.61
CA ALA A 146 -7.28 -17.41 9.74
C ALA A 146 -6.11 -18.41 9.71
N TYR A 147 -4.93 -17.98 10.07
CA TYR A 147 -3.97 -18.88 10.66
C TYR A 147 -4.64 -19.39 11.95
N THR A 148 -5.73 -20.16 11.78
CA THR A 148 -6.39 -20.88 12.86
C THR A 148 -5.32 -21.79 13.41
N VAL A 149 -4.68 -21.27 14.44
CA VAL A 149 -3.70 -22.01 15.18
C VAL A 149 -4.46 -23.22 15.69
N ARG A 150 -4.21 -24.37 15.07
CA ARG A 150 -4.71 -25.63 15.58
C ARG A 150 -4.31 -25.67 17.05
N TRP A 151 -5.17 -26.21 17.92
CA TRP A 151 -5.01 -26.18 19.38
C TRP A 151 -3.58 -26.54 19.88
N TYR A 152 -2.84 -27.38 19.15
CA TYR A 152 -1.45 -27.76 19.46
C TYR A 152 -0.40 -26.64 19.13
N GLN A 153 -0.79 -25.54 18.50
CA GLN A 153 0.10 -24.41 18.21
C GLN A 153 -0.02 -23.26 19.24
N VAL A 154 -0.75 -23.49 20.35
CA VAL A 154 -0.92 -22.50 21.44
C VAL A 154 0.44 -22.03 22.00
N LEU A 155 1.43 -22.92 22.06
CA LEU A 155 2.79 -22.60 22.52
C LEU A 155 3.50 -21.62 21.53
N ARG A 156 3.26 -21.77 20.22
CA ARG A 156 3.79 -20.88 19.22
C ARG A 156 3.17 -19.48 19.34
N ARG A 157 1.86 -19.38 19.55
CA ARG A 157 1.19 -18.09 19.83
C ARG A 157 1.73 -17.36 21.06
N ARG A 158 2.03 -18.11 22.12
CA ARG A 158 2.64 -17.53 23.34
C ARG A 158 4.02 -16.94 23.03
N LYS A 159 4.84 -17.63 22.24
CA LYS A 159 6.16 -17.14 21.80
C LYS A 159 6.03 -15.91 20.90
N GLU A 160 5.13 -15.92 19.93
CA GLU A 160 4.88 -14.79 19.02
C GLU A 160 4.38 -13.55 19.79
N ARG A 161 3.41 -13.71 20.72
CA ARG A 161 2.96 -12.60 21.58
C ARG A 161 4.08 -12.05 22.47
N ARG A 162 4.96 -12.90 22.97
CA ARG A 162 6.11 -12.47 23.77
C ARG A 162 7.08 -11.66 22.91
N PHE A 163 7.39 -12.14 21.74
CA PHE A 163 8.25 -11.44 20.77
C PHE A 163 7.67 -10.06 20.36
N LEU A 164 6.37 -9.99 20.07
CA LEU A 164 5.70 -8.73 19.71
C LEU A 164 5.71 -7.72 20.87
N ARG A 165 5.53 -8.18 22.13
CA ARG A 165 5.65 -7.31 23.31
C ARG A 165 7.07 -6.80 23.53
N GLU A 166 8.07 -7.64 23.32
CA GLU A 166 9.50 -7.25 23.41
C GLU A 166 9.86 -6.23 22.31
N LYS A 167 9.30 -6.37 21.12
CA LYS A 167 9.48 -5.41 20.01
C LYS A 167 8.76 -4.08 20.25
N ALA A 168 7.57 -4.09 20.84
CA ALA A 168 6.78 -2.90 21.16
C ALA A 168 7.30 -2.12 22.37
N GLY A 169 8.16 -2.72 23.20
CA GLY A 169 8.79 -2.10 24.37
C GLY A 169 10.19 -1.51 24.10
N ARG A 170 10.65 -1.54 22.85
CA ARG A 170 11.88 -0.89 22.37
C ARG A 170 11.55 0.33 21.53
#